data_c1e79d5dc9873812939aab4d50c460c2
#
_entry.id   c1e79d5dc9873812939aab4d50c460c2
#
_cell.length_a   1.000
_cell.length_b   1.000
_cell.length_c   1.000
_cell.angle_alpha   90.00
_cell.angle_beta   90.00
_cell.angle_gamma   90.00
#
_symmetry.space_group_name_H-M   'P 1'
#
loop_
_entity.id
_entity.type
_entity.pdbx_description
1 polymer ?
#
loop_
_entity_poly.entity_id
_entity_poly.type
_entity_poly.pdbx_seq_one_letter_code
_entity_poly.pdbx_strand_id
1 'polypeptide(L)'
;MSSSAVNLRGNMVQMMGLLALQSVAGFFRVVIFVIVTERALAALREDLYGHLVHLPMSFFSSRRVGELNSRVASDTAQIGETLTTTLAEFLRGLSMVIGGIAILAFTSIKLTLFIVAVIPPFMIVTLFFGRFIRKYAKRVQDEVAASNTILEETFAGIQTVKAFANEAWERSRYAKRIQNVVGLAVKGGYYRGAFSSFITFGLFGAIALVIWFGAGMVHEGELAAEKLNEFILYALFIGGSIGGLANVYAQLQKAIGATETIFGLLDETVEMEPVQAPAAAIEIGSIAMNEVKFSYPTRADVPVLKSLSFNLPQGQTLALVGRSGSGKSTIASLLMRFYTDLEGEFTANGASV
;
A
#
# COMPACT_ATOMS: atom_id res chain seq x y z
N MET A 1 43.80 -35.06 -32.91
CA MET A 1 42.35 -35.11 -32.61
C MET A 1 42.13 -35.91 -31.35
N SER A 2 42.39 -35.36 -30.17
CA SER A 2 41.93 -35.98 -28.90
C SER A 2 40.69 -35.23 -28.47
N SER A 3 39.56 -35.86 -28.76
CA SER A 3 38.25 -35.45 -28.30
C SER A 3 38.30 -35.23 -26.80
N SER A 4 38.10 -34.02 -26.40
CA SER A 4 37.52 -33.74 -25.07
C SER A 4 36.14 -34.40 -25.06
N ALA A 5 36.08 -35.70 -24.73
CA ALA A 5 34.84 -36.37 -24.43
C ALA A 5 34.21 -35.56 -23.29
N VAL A 6 33.23 -34.74 -23.64
CA VAL A 6 32.46 -33.96 -22.69
C VAL A 6 31.96 -34.96 -21.67
N ASN A 7 32.44 -34.87 -20.45
CA ASN A 7 32.09 -35.81 -19.38
C ASN A 7 30.67 -35.55 -18.97
N LEU A 8 29.71 -35.83 -19.89
CA LEU A 8 28.29 -35.55 -19.79
C LEU A 8 27.71 -36.00 -18.45
N ARG A 9 28.16 -37.19 -17.96
CA ARG A 9 27.75 -37.71 -16.66
C ARG A 9 28.25 -36.82 -15.50
N GLY A 10 29.54 -36.43 -15.54
CA GLY A 10 30.12 -35.59 -14.50
C GLY A 10 29.45 -34.21 -14.45
N ASN A 11 29.25 -33.59 -15.63
CA ASN A 11 28.59 -32.27 -15.71
C ASN A 11 27.12 -32.33 -15.27
N MET A 12 26.38 -33.42 -15.63
CA MET A 12 25.01 -33.60 -15.15
C MET A 12 24.94 -33.75 -13.61
N VAL A 13 25.83 -34.55 -13.01
CA VAL A 13 25.89 -34.70 -11.56
C VAL A 13 26.21 -33.38 -10.87
N GLN A 14 27.17 -32.61 -11.39
CA GLN A 14 27.50 -31.27 -10.85
C GLN A 14 26.30 -30.34 -10.97
N MET A 15 25.63 -30.31 -12.12
CA MET A 15 24.44 -29.46 -12.33
C MET A 15 23.29 -29.83 -11.38
N MET A 16 23.01 -31.13 -11.22
CA MET A 16 22.01 -31.61 -10.28
C MET A 16 22.38 -31.31 -8.83
N GLY A 17 23.64 -31.38 -8.47
CA GLY A 17 24.14 -31.01 -7.14
C GLY A 17 23.95 -29.50 -6.86
N LEU A 18 24.28 -28.63 -7.84
CA LEU A 18 24.06 -27.22 -7.75
C LEU A 18 22.57 -26.87 -7.64
N LEU A 19 21.70 -27.50 -8.43
CA LEU A 19 20.24 -27.30 -8.36
C LEU A 19 19.68 -27.76 -7.01
N ALA A 20 20.15 -28.89 -6.47
CA ALA A 20 19.76 -29.34 -5.15
C ALA A 20 20.17 -28.36 -4.05
N LEU A 21 21.42 -27.88 -4.10
CA LEU A 21 21.93 -26.87 -3.15
C LEU A 21 21.13 -25.58 -3.26
N GLN A 22 20.86 -25.10 -4.47
CA GLN A 22 20.04 -23.91 -4.72
C GLN A 22 18.62 -24.07 -4.17
N SER A 23 18.00 -25.26 -4.35
CA SER A 23 16.66 -25.54 -3.85
C SER A 23 16.62 -25.54 -2.31
N VAL A 24 17.60 -26.16 -1.66
CA VAL A 24 17.72 -26.14 -0.20
C VAL A 24 17.95 -24.73 0.34
N ALA A 25 18.88 -23.98 -0.27
CA ALA A 25 19.12 -22.57 0.10
C ALA A 25 17.87 -21.70 -0.13
N GLY A 26 17.13 -21.94 -1.23
CA GLY A 26 15.86 -21.29 -1.53
C GLY A 26 14.80 -21.55 -0.47
N PHE A 27 14.66 -22.81 -0.02
CA PHE A 27 13.75 -23.17 1.05
C PHE A 27 14.06 -22.41 2.36
N PHE A 28 15.31 -22.48 2.83
CA PHE A 28 15.70 -21.77 4.06
C PHE A 28 15.53 -20.26 3.94
N ARG A 29 15.86 -19.69 2.80
CA ARG A 29 15.62 -18.26 2.53
C ARG A 29 14.15 -17.90 2.74
N VAL A 30 13.23 -18.62 2.10
CA VAL A 30 11.79 -18.32 2.21
C VAL A 30 11.31 -18.48 3.66
N VAL A 31 11.66 -19.58 4.32
CA VAL A 31 11.24 -19.84 5.71
C VAL A 31 11.75 -18.76 6.66
N ILE A 32 13.03 -18.39 6.56
CA ILE A 32 13.64 -17.37 7.43
C ILE A 32 12.98 -16.00 7.19
N PHE A 33 12.77 -15.60 5.92
CA PHE A 33 12.11 -14.34 5.60
C PHE A 33 10.68 -14.30 6.15
N VAL A 34 9.91 -15.37 6.00
CA VAL A 34 8.55 -15.45 6.55
C VAL A 34 8.58 -15.33 8.07
N ILE A 35 9.43 -16.10 8.77
CA ILE A 35 9.52 -16.06 10.24
C ILE A 35 9.87 -14.65 10.75
N VAL A 36 10.87 -14.02 10.15
CA VAL A 36 11.32 -12.68 10.55
C VAL A 36 10.24 -11.65 10.28
N THR A 37 9.63 -11.69 9.09
CA THR A 37 8.58 -10.74 8.70
C THR A 37 7.35 -10.89 9.58
N GLU A 38 6.85 -12.11 9.81
CA GLU A 38 5.65 -12.30 10.63
C GLU A 38 5.87 -11.86 12.09
N ARG A 39 7.06 -12.09 12.66
CA ARG A 39 7.40 -11.58 13.99
C ARG A 39 7.46 -10.05 14.04
N ALA A 40 8.08 -9.43 13.03
CA ALA A 40 8.14 -7.97 12.95
C ALA A 40 6.74 -7.35 12.77
N LEU A 41 5.87 -7.98 11.95
CA LEU A 41 4.49 -7.53 11.77
C LEU A 41 3.64 -7.74 13.02
N ALA A 42 3.86 -8.82 13.75
CA ALA A 42 3.17 -9.05 15.01
C ALA A 42 3.50 -7.95 16.02
N ALA A 43 4.79 -7.63 16.18
CA ALA A 43 5.23 -6.53 17.05
C ALA A 43 4.65 -5.18 16.59
N LEU A 44 4.74 -4.87 15.28
CA LEU A 44 4.17 -3.63 14.74
C LEU A 44 2.66 -3.51 14.99
N ARG A 45 1.90 -4.61 14.83
CA ARG A 45 0.46 -4.61 15.09
C ARG A 45 0.14 -4.43 16.58
N GLU A 46 0.94 -5.03 17.47
CA GLU A 46 0.81 -4.89 18.91
C GLU A 46 1.08 -3.45 19.34
N ASP A 47 2.19 -2.86 18.87
CA ASP A 47 2.55 -1.47 19.14
C ASP A 47 1.49 -0.50 18.62
N LEU A 48 1.04 -0.71 17.35
CA LEU A 48 0.01 0.13 16.75
C LEU A 48 -1.32 0.03 17.49
N TYR A 49 -1.75 -1.18 17.84
CA TYR A 49 -2.97 -1.37 18.62
C TYR A 49 -2.85 -0.72 20.00
N GLY A 50 -1.72 -0.96 20.70
CA GLY A 50 -1.43 -0.33 21.97
C GLY A 50 -1.48 1.20 21.91
N HIS A 51 -0.90 1.78 20.87
CA HIS A 51 -0.93 3.23 20.63
C HIS A 51 -2.35 3.74 20.34
N LEU A 52 -3.07 3.08 19.41
CA LEU A 52 -4.41 3.49 19.03
C LEU A 52 -5.39 3.53 20.20
N VAL A 53 -5.34 2.56 21.14
CA VAL A 53 -6.25 2.56 22.29
C VAL A 53 -5.98 3.70 23.30
N HIS A 54 -4.83 4.34 23.22
CA HIS A 54 -4.48 5.51 24.05
C HIS A 54 -4.75 6.85 23.35
N LEU A 55 -5.25 6.84 22.11
CA LEU A 55 -5.60 8.08 21.42
C LEU A 55 -6.87 8.71 21.96
N PRO A 56 -6.98 10.06 21.91
CA PRO A 56 -8.12 10.78 22.44
C PRO A 56 -9.42 10.48 21.68
N MET A 57 -10.56 10.64 22.36
CA MET A 57 -11.87 10.41 21.78
C MET A 57 -12.16 11.32 20.57
N SER A 58 -11.54 12.50 20.51
CA SER A 58 -11.59 13.44 19.38
C SER A 58 -11.05 12.81 18.09
N PHE A 59 -10.01 11.99 18.17
CA PHE A 59 -9.46 11.24 17.05
C PHE A 59 -10.50 10.26 16.46
N PHE A 60 -11.17 9.48 17.30
CA PHE A 60 -12.18 8.50 16.87
C PHE A 60 -13.47 9.15 16.38
N SER A 61 -13.84 10.30 16.95
CA SER A 61 -15.03 11.04 16.51
C SER A 61 -14.87 11.70 15.14
N SER A 62 -13.64 11.99 14.73
CA SER A 62 -13.32 12.60 13.43
C SER A 62 -13.12 11.60 12.29
N ARG A 63 -12.94 10.31 12.59
CA ARG A 63 -12.61 9.24 11.64
C ARG A 63 -13.61 8.09 11.73
N ARG A 64 -13.85 7.41 10.61
CA ARG A 64 -14.70 6.21 10.60
C ARG A 64 -13.92 5.01 11.08
N VAL A 65 -14.42 4.29 12.09
CA VAL A 65 -13.79 3.07 12.64
C VAL A 65 -13.51 2.02 11.55
N GLY A 66 -14.44 1.86 10.58
CA GLY A 66 -14.25 0.95 9.45
C GLY A 66 -13.08 1.34 8.55
N GLU A 67 -12.81 2.63 8.37
CA GLU A 67 -11.65 3.13 7.62
C GLU A 67 -10.35 2.83 8.35
N LEU A 68 -10.30 3.10 9.65
CA LEU A 68 -9.12 2.79 10.48
C LEU A 68 -8.80 1.30 10.46
N ASN A 69 -9.81 0.44 10.65
CA ASN A 69 -9.62 -1.01 10.61
C ASN A 69 -9.12 -1.50 9.25
N SER A 70 -9.71 -0.99 8.15
CA SER A 70 -9.28 -1.32 6.79
C SER A 70 -7.83 -0.88 6.54
N ARG A 71 -7.45 0.35 6.94
CA ARG A 71 -6.08 0.86 6.79
C ARG A 71 -5.09 0.03 7.59
N VAL A 72 -5.34 -0.21 8.88
CA VAL A 72 -4.47 -1.03 9.73
C VAL A 72 -4.26 -2.42 9.12
N ALA A 73 -5.32 -3.08 8.64
CA ALA A 73 -5.24 -4.41 8.07
C ALA A 73 -4.52 -4.42 6.71
N SER A 74 -4.89 -3.53 5.77
CA SER A 74 -4.32 -3.49 4.41
C SER A 74 -2.88 -3.00 4.41
N ASP A 75 -2.57 -1.96 5.20
CA ASP A 75 -1.26 -1.32 5.15
C ASP A 75 -0.20 -2.18 5.85
N THR A 76 -0.55 -2.84 6.97
CA THR A 76 0.36 -3.83 7.59
C THR A 76 0.58 -5.05 6.68
N ALA A 77 -0.44 -5.53 5.96
CA ALA A 77 -0.28 -6.62 5.00
C ALA A 77 0.64 -6.22 3.83
N GLN A 78 0.51 -4.97 3.32
CA GLN A 78 1.36 -4.44 2.25
C GLN A 78 2.84 -4.33 2.69
N ILE A 79 3.09 -3.89 3.93
CA ILE A 79 4.44 -3.87 4.51
C ILE A 79 4.99 -5.30 4.58
N GLY A 80 4.18 -6.27 5.04
CA GLY A 80 4.56 -7.67 5.12
C GLY A 80 4.93 -8.28 3.78
N GLU A 81 4.12 -8.08 2.76
CA GLU A 81 4.40 -8.53 1.40
C GLU A 81 5.71 -7.93 0.86
N THR A 82 5.93 -6.67 1.15
CA THR A 82 7.15 -5.97 0.73
C THR A 82 8.39 -6.54 1.39
N LEU A 83 8.36 -6.78 2.68
CA LEU A 83 9.49 -7.36 3.41
C LEU A 83 9.76 -8.81 3.01
N THR A 84 8.71 -9.61 2.76
CA THR A 84 8.87 -11.05 2.49
C THR A 84 9.29 -11.32 1.04
N THR A 85 8.63 -10.66 0.07
CA THR A 85 8.79 -10.98 -1.35
C THR A 85 9.49 -9.89 -2.13
N THR A 86 9.05 -8.63 -2.00
CA THR A 86 9.50 -7.53 -2.85
C THR A 86 10.99 -7.23 -2.66
N LEU A 87 11.46 -7.21 -1.41
CA LEU A 87 12.86 -6.94 -1.09
C LEU A 87 13.78 -8.07 -1.62
N ALA A 88 13.35 -9.33 -1.47
CA ALA A 88 14.09 -10.49 -1.97
C ALA A 88 14.16 -10.48 -3.51
N GLU A 89 13.05 -10.13 -4.18
CA GLU A 89 13.01 -10.00 -5.65
C GLU A 89 13.85 -8.83 -6.15
N PHE A 90 13.85 -7.71 -5.42
CA PHE A 90 14.70 -6.57 -5.73
C PHE A 90 16.19 -6.93 -5.69
N LEU A 91 16.65 -7.54 -4.61
CA LEU A 91 18.05 -7.94 -4.44
C LEU A 91 18.45 -8.97 -5.50
N ARG A 92 17.58 -9.95 -5.77
CA ARG A 92 17.82 -10.93 -6.83
C ARG A 92 17.88 -10.29 -8.21
N GLY A 93 16.91 -9.44 -8.55
CA GLY A 93 16.85 -8.75 -9.83
C GLY A 93 18.05 -7.85 -10.06
N LEU A 94 18.46 -7.09 -9.03
CA LEU A 94 19.62 -6.22 -9.07
C LEU A 94 20.93 -7.02 -9.26
N SER A 95 21.09 -8.12 -8.51
CA SER A 95 22.25 -9.01 -8.65
C SER A 95 22.31 -9.66 -10.04
N MET A 96 21.16 -10.08 -10.59
CA MET A 96 21.06 -10.64 -11.95
C MET A 96 21.44 -9.61 -13.02
N VAL A 97 20.98 -8.36 -12.87
CA VAL A 97 21.30 -7.31 -13.86
C VAL A 97 22.76 -6.94 -13.77
N ILE A 98 23.31 -6.66 -12.58
CA ILE A 98 24.72 -6.25 -12.43
C ILE A 98 25.65 -7.40 -12.81
N GLY A 99 25.44 -8.59 -12.24
CA GLY A 99 26.25 -9.77 -12.55
C GLY A 99 26.13 -10.21 -13.99
N GLY A 100 24.91 -10.15 -14.54
CA GLY A 100 24.64 -10.47 -15.93
C GLY A 100 25.33 -9.53 -16.92
N ILE A 101 25.25 -8.20 -16.71
CA ILE A 101 25.97 -7.22 -17.54
C ILE A 101 27.49 -7.44 -17.46
N ALA A 102 28.01 -7.74 -16.27
CA ALA A 102 29.43 -8.08 -16.12
C ALA A 102 29.81 -9.31 -16.96
N ILE A 103 29.04 -10.41 -16.87
CA ILE A 103 29.27 -11.62 -17.66
C ILE A 103 29.20 -11.33 -19.17
N LEU A 104 28.18 -10.57 -19.61
CA LEU A 104 28.08 -10.17 -21.02
C LEU A 104 29.28 -9.36 -21.47
N ALA A 105 29.76 -8.41 -20.66
CA ALA A 105 30.94 -7.61 -20.98
C ALA A 105 32.23 -8.44 -21.08
N PHE A 106 32.38 -9.45 -20.20
CA PHE A 106 33.49 -10.40 -20.31
C PHE A 106 33.39 -11.32 -21.54
N THR A 107 32.17 -11.63 -21.98
CA THR A 107 31.96 -12.47 -23.18
C THR A 107 32.24 -11.67 -24.44
N SER A 108 31.69 -10.47 -24.60
CA SER A 108 31.98 -9.55 -25.73
C SER A 108 31.55 -8.12 -25.35
N ILE A 109 32.54 -7.25 -25.18
CA ILE A 109 32.29 -5.83 -24.92
C ILE A 109 31.57 -5.13 -26.07
N LYS A 110 31.88 -5.52 -27.37
CA LYS A 110 31.23 -4.95 -28.52
C LYS A 110 29.73 -5.25 -28.56
N LEU A 111 29.35 -6.52 -28.33
CA LEU A 111 27.93 -6.93 -28.26
C LEU A 111 27.21 -6.30 -27.08
N THR A 112 27.88 -6.19 -25.94
CA THR A 112 27.30 -5.55 -24.74
C THR A 112 27.02 -4.07 -24.97
N LEU A 113 27.94 -3.33 -25.54
CA LEU A 113 27.71 -1.93 -25.92
C LEU A 113 26.59 -1.78 -26.95
N PHE A 114 26.51 -2.71 -27.91
CA PHE A 114 25.44 -2.73 -28.90
C PHE A 114 24.06 -2.89 -28.23
N ILE A 115 23.88 -3.85 -27.33
CA ILE A 115 22.63 -4.02 -26.57
C ILE A 115 22.33 -2.78 -25.73
N VAL A 116 23.31 -2.26 -24.99
CA VAL A 116 23.12 -1.07 -24.14
C VAL A 116 22.70 0.14 -24.99
N ALA A 117 23.19 0.27 -26.21
CA ALA A 117 22.79 1.34 -27.13
C ALA A 117 21.33 1.22 -27.60
N VAL A 118 20.74 0.04 -27.63
CA VAL A 118 19.32 -0.19 -27.97
C VAL A 118 18.37 0.23 -26.85
N ILE A 119 18.83 0.23 -25.58
CA ILE A 119 17.97 0.52 -24.42
C ILE A 119 17.41 1.96 -24.41
N PRO A 120 18.18 3.05 -24.64
CA PRO A 120 17.67 4.42 -24.56
C PRO A 120 16.50 4.73 -25.51
N PRO A 121 16.52 4.38 -26.79
CA PRO A 121 15.38 4.56 -27.69
C PRO A 121 14.12 3.84 -27.18
N PHE A 122 14.29 2.62 -26.68
CA PHE A 122 13.20 1.84 -26.09
C PHE A 122 12.61 2.51 -24.86
N MET A 123 13.45 3.05 -23.99
CA MET A 123 13.05 3.76 -22.78
C MET A 123 12.23 5.02 -23.12
N ILE A 124 12.63 5.80 -24.10
CA ILE A 124 11.91 7.01 -24.54
C ILE A 124 10.48 6.66 -24.97
N VAL A 125 10.33 5.64 -25.82
CA VAL A 125 9.01 5.18 -26.28
C VAL A 125 8.16 4.64 -25.14
N THR A 126 8.76 3.86 -24.23
CA THR A 126 8.09 3.35 -23.04
C THR A 126 7.56 4.48 -22.14
N LEU A 127 8.33 5.53 -21.93
CA LEU A 127 7.91 6.71 -21.17
C LEU A 127 6.75 7.45 -21.84
N PHE A 128 6.78 7.56 -23.18
CA PHE A 128 5.70 8.17 -23.95
C PHE A 128 4.38 7.41 -23.77
N PHE A 129 4.36 6.11 -24.06
CA PHE A 129 3.16 5.27 -23.85
C PHE A 129 2.70 5.24 -22.41
N GLY A 130 3.63 5.16 -21.46
CA GLY A 130 3.34 5.13 -20.01
C GLY A 130 2.55 6.35 -19.52
N ARG A 131 2.80 7.54 -20.09
CA ARG A 131 2.03 8.75 -19.79
C ARG A 131 0.56 8.62 -20.20
N PHE A 132 0.31 8.12 -21.42
CA PHE A 132 -1.07 7.94 -21.92
C PHE A 132 -1.81 6.84 -21.14
N ILE A 133 -1.16 5.70 -20.92
CA ILE A 133 -1.74 4.60 -20.16
C ILE A 133 -2.13 5.06 -18.75
N ARG A 134 -1.25 5.77 -18.04
CA ARG A 134 -1.54 6.35 -16.71
C ARG A 134 -2.70 7.34 -16.76
N LYS A 135 -2.74 8.23 -17.74
CA LYS A 135 -3.82 9.22 -17.90
C LYS A 135 -5.19 8.55 -18.03
N TYR A 136 -5.30 7.52 -18.90
CA TYR A 136 -6.57 6.81 -19.07
C TYR A 136 -6.90 5.94 -17.88
N ALA A 137 -5.92 5.27 -17.25
CA ALA A 137 -6.14 4.49 -16.04
C ALA A 137 -6.71 5.36 -14.90
N LYS A 138 -6.16 6.57 -14.70
CA LYS A 138 -6.67 7.52 -13.72
C LYS A 138 -8.12 7.92 -14.03
N ARG A 139 -8.44 8.29 -15.29
CA ARG A 139 -9.80 8.66 -15.69
C ARG A 139 -10.81 7.53 -15.49
N VAL A 140 -10.42 6.28 -15.77
CA VAL A 140 -11.25 5.11 -15.50
C VAL A 140 -11.52 4.99 -14.00
N GLN A 141 -10.48 5.15 -13.17
CA GLN A 141 -10.61 5.10 -11.72
C GLN A 141 -11.54 6.20 -11.18
N ASP A 142 -11.40 7.42 -11.68
CA ASP A 142 -12.24 8.56 -11.30
C ASP A 142 -13.73 8.30 -11.65
N GLU A 143 -14.03 7.74 -12.84
CA GLU A 143 -15.40 7.38 -13.25
C GLU A 143 -15.96 6.18 -12.46
N VAL A 144 -15.11 5.21 -12.10
CA VAL A 144 -15.51 4.10 -11.22
C VAL A 144 -15.87 4.64 -9.82
N ALA A 145 -15.06 5.55 -9.27
CA ALA A 145 -15.38 6.20 -8.00
C ALA A 145 -16.70 6.96 -8.06
N ALA A 146 -16.96 7.72 -9.15
CA ALA A 146 -18.24 8.40 -9.36
C ALA A 146 -19.43 7.42 -9.52
N SER A 147 -19.20 6.22 -10.08
CA SER A 147 -20.24 5.20 -10.14
C SER A 147 -20.55 4.58 -8.78
N ASN A 148 -19.53 4.42 -7.92
CA ASN A 148 -19.70 3.92 -6.56
C ASN A 148 -20.50 4.89 -5.69
N THR A 149 -20.31 6.21 -5.86
CA THR A 149 -21.14 7.22 -5.18
C THR A 149 -22.62 7.04 -5.51
N ILE A 150 -22.98 6.74 -6.78
CA ILE A 150 -24.37 6.45 -7.15
C ILE A 150 -24.89 5.21 -6.41
N LEU A 151 -24.08 4.14 -6.29
CA LEU A 151 -24.46 2.94 -5.53
C LEU A 151 -24.71 3.26 -4.06
N GLU A 152 -23.79 4.02 -3.44
CA GLU A 152 -23.92 4.44 -2.02
C GLU A 152 -25.19 5.27 -1.81
N GLU A 153 -25.45 6.28 -2.65
CA GLU A 153 -26.67 7.09 -2.59
C GLU A 153 -27.93 6.25 -2.75
N THR A 154 -27.97 5.37 -3.77
CA THR A 154 -29.13 4.52 -4.08
C THR A 154 -29.41 3.53 -2.94
N PHE A 155 -28.36 2.89 -2.39
CA PHE A 155 -28.55 1.90 -1.32
C PHE A 155 -28.84 2.57 0.04
N ALA A 156 -28.25 3.72 0.33
CA ALA A 156 -28.61 4.50 1.52
C ALA A 156 -30.06 4.98 1.46
N GLY A 157 -30.55 5.35 0.28
CA GLY A 157 -31.95 5.78 0.04
C GLY A 157 -32.88 4.71 -0.49
N ILE A 158 -32.55 3.42 -0.34
CA ILE A 158 -33.29 2.32 -1.02
C ILE A 158 -34.80 2.29 -0.70
N GLN A 159 -35.17 2.66 0.52
CA GLN A 159 -36.60 2.76 0.91
C GLN A 159 -37.34 3.80 0.06
N THR A 160 -36.72 4.94 -0.20
CA THR A 160 -37.26 6.00 -1.04
C THR A 160 -37.38 5.52 -2.49
N VAL A 161 -36.35 4.88 -3.03
CA VAL A 161 -36.35 4.31 -4.38
C VAL A 161 -37.51 3.33 -4.53
N LYS A 162 -37.72 2.43 -3.54
CA LYS A 162 -38.81 1.45 -3.52
C LYS A 162 -40.18 2.11 -3.37
N ALA A 163 -40.32 3.08 -2.47
CA ALA A 163 -41.59 3.77 -2.21
C ALA A 163 -42.10 4.52 -3.45
N PHE A 164 -41.21 5.04 -4.30
CA PHE A 164 -41.54 5.75 -5.52
C PHE A 164 -41.42 4.89 -6.80
N ALA A 165 -41.17 3.57 -6.70
CA ALA A 165 -40.97 2.64 -7.82
C ALA A 165 -39.94 3.18 -8.86
N ASN A 166 -38.83 3.80 -8.39
CA ASN A 166 -37.88 4.54 -9.23
C ASN A 166 -36.66 3.71 -9.65
N GLU A 167 -36.76 2.37 -9.59
CA GLU A 167 -35.65 1.45 -9.89
C GLU A 167 -35.15 1.57 -11.33
N ALA A 168 -36.07 1.78 -12.27
CA ALA A 168 -35.71 1.90 -13.68
C ALA A 168 -34.85 3.15 -13.95
N TRP A 169 -35.16 4.25 -13.28
CA TRP A 169 -34.38 5.48 -13.39
C TRP A 169 -32.96 5.34 -12.78
N GLU A 170 -32.87 4.78 -11.57
CA GLU A 170 -31.57 4.54 -10.92
C GLU A 170 -30.72 3.57 -11.75
N ARG A 171 -31.32 2.51 -12.30
CA ARG A 171 -30.64 1.60 -13.23
C ARG A 171 -30.09 2.34 -14.44
N SER A 172 -30.88 3.22 -15.04
CA SER A 172 -30.46 4.01 -16.21
C SER A 172 -29.34 4.98 -15.88
N ARG A 173 -29.44 5.67 -14.73
CA ARG A 173 -28.41 6.58 -14.19
C ARG A 173 -27.08 5.87 -14.01
N TYR A 174 -27.08 4.69 -13.37
CA TYR A 174 -25.90 3.87 -13.17
C TYR A 174 -25.34 3.33 -14.50
N ALA A 175 -26.19 2.79 -15.36
CA ALA A 175 -25.80 2.24 -16.66
C ALA A 175 -25.07 3.28 -17.53
N LYS A 176 -25.55 4.54 -17.54
CA LYS A 176 -24.90 5.64 -18.27
C LYS A 176 -23.47 5.89 -17.78
N ARG A 177 -23.25 5.85 -16.45
CA ARG A 177 -21.90 6.00 -15.88
C ARG A 177 -20.99 4.81 -16.24
N ILE A 178 -21.50 3.59 -16.16
CA ILE A 178 -20.71 2.40 -16.54
C ILE A 178 -20.34 2.43 -18.03
N GLN A 179 -21.21 2.94 -18.92
CA GLN A 179 -20.86 3.11 -20.33
C GLN A 179 -19.69 4.09 -20.53
N ASN A 180 -19.59 5.16 -19.73
CA ASN A 180 -18.45 6.06 -19.75
C ASN A 180 -17.16 5.33 -19.28
N VAL A 181 -17.25 4.53 -18.21
CA VAL A 181 -16.13 3.68 -17.73
C VAL A 181 -15.65 2.77 -18.86
N VAL A 182 -16.57 2.06 -19.52
CA VAL A 182 -16.25 1.18 -20.67
C VAL A 182 -15.56 1.96 -21.79
N GLY A 183 -16.11 3.12 -22.18
CA GLY A 183 -15.54 3.95 -23.23
C GLY A 183 -14.08 4.39 -22.95
N LEU A 184 -13.83 4.79 -21.70
CA LEU A 184 -12.46 5.17 -21.28
C LEU A 184 -11.52 3.97 -21.15
N ALA A 185 -12.03 2.84 -20.62
CA ALA A 185 -11.26 1.60 -20.48
C ALA A 185 -10.84 1.05 -21.86
N VAL A 186 -11.75 1.06 -22.85
CA VAL A 186 -11.46 0.65 -24.22
C VAL A 186 -10.39 1.55 -24.85
N LYS A 187 -10.52 2.89 -24.72
CA LYS A 187 -9.48 3.82 -25.20
C LYS A 187 -8.13 3.55 -24.54
N GLY A 188 -8.11 3.33 -23.23
CA GLY A 188 -6.90 2.92 -22.49
C GLY A 188 -6.35 1.57 -22.99
N GLY A 189 -7.26 0.65 -23.36
CA GLY A 189 -6.95 -0.65 -23.96
C GLY A 189 -6.17 -0.55 -25.28
N TYR A 190 -6.55 0.37 -26.18
CA TYR A 190 -5.82 0.60 -27.43
C TYR A 190 -4.37 1.04 -27.18
N TYR A 191 -4.14 1.96 -26.23
CA TYR A 191 -2.77 2.36 -25.87
C TYR A 191 -1.98 1.22 -25.23
N ARG A 192 -2.61 0.41 -24.38
CA ARG A 192 -1.98 -0.79 -23.80
C ARG A 192 -1.64 -1.83 -24.86
N GLY A 193 -2.57 -2.09 -25.80
CA GLY A 193 -2.36 -3.01 -26.92
C GLY A 193 -1.21 -2.58 -27.81
N ALA A 194 -1.21 -1.30 -28.24
CA ALA A 194 -0.11 -0.74 -29.04
C ALA A 194 1.23 -0.81 -28.31
N PHE A 195 1.26 -0.50 -27.02
CA PHE A 195 2.46 -0.61 -26.20
C PHE A 195 2.94 -2.06 -26.08
N SER A 196 2.04 -3.01 -25.82
CA SER A 196 2.38 -4.44 -25.75
C SER A 196 2.96 -4.95 -27.07
N SER A 197 2.36 -4.56 -28.19
CA SER A 197 2.87 -4.90 -29.53
C SER A 197 4.25 -4.29 -29.78
N PHE A 198 4.45 -3.03 -29.38
CA PHE A 198 5.75 -2.37 -29.48
C PHE A 198 6.82 -3.08 -28.63
N ILE A 199 6.51 -3.44 -27.39
CA ILE A 199 7.44 -4.17 -26.51
C ILE A 199 7.78 -5.55 -27.11
N THR A 200 6.78 -6.28 -27.59
CA THR A 200 6.99 -7.60 -28.21
C THR A 200 7.87 -7.50 -29.46
N PHE A 201 7.51 -6.59 -30.38
CA PHE A 201 8.29 -6.35 -31.60
C PHE A 201 9.73 -5.93 -31.27
N GLY A 202 9.90 -5.04 -30.32
CA GLY A 202 11.20 -4.54 -29.94
C GLY A 202 12.07 -5.57 -29.23
N LEU A 203 11.49 -6.40 -28.35
CA LEU A 203 12.22 -7.48 -27.69
C LEU A 203 12.77 -8.47 -28.73
N PHE A 204 11.89 -8.99 -29.59
CA PHE A 204 12.30 -9.93 -30.64
C PHE A 204 13.18 -9.26 -31.69
N GLY A 205 12.93 -7.98 -32.01
CA GLY A 205 13.77 -7.19 -32.90
C GLY A 205 15.18 -6.99 -32.33
N ALA A 206 15.29 -6.68 -31.04
CA ALA A 206 16.60 -6.58 -30.38
C ALA A 206 17.37 -7.90 -30.40
N ILE A 207 16.70 -9.03 -30.15
CA ILE A 207 17.31 -10.36 -30.30
C ILE A 207 17.80 -10.61 -31.72
N ALA A 208 16.97 -10.33 -32.73
CA ALA A 208 17.33 -10.48 -34.14
C ALA A 208 18.52 -9.61 -34.51
N LEU A 209 18.57 -8.36 -34.02
CA LEU A 209 19.71 -7.46 -34.24
C LEU A 209 21.01 -7.96 -33.59
N VAL A 210 20.92 -8.53 -32.39
CA VAL A 210 22.08 -9.14 -31.71
C VAL A 210 22.57 -10.36 -32.47
N ILE A 211 21.67 -11.20 -32.96
CA ILE A 211 22.03 -12.37 -33.77
C ILE A 211 22.70 -11.91 -35.08
N TRP A 212 22.13 -10.93 -35.76
CA TRP A 212 22.67 -10.40 -37.01
C TRP A 212 24.07 -9.80 -36.81
N PHE A 213 24.24 -8.92 -35.82
CA PHE A 213 25.53 -8.29 -35.55
C PHE A 213 26.56 -9.32 -35.05
N GLY A 214 26.15 -10.22 -34.14
CA GLY A 214 27.02 -11.27 -33.62
C GLY A 214 27.43 -12.31 -34.66
N ALA A 215 26.54 -12.66 -35.60
CA ALA A 215 26.87 -13.54 -36.71
C ALA A 215 27.94 -12.89 -37.67
N GLY A 216 27.88 -11.57 -37.87
CA GLY A 216 28.92 -10.83 -38.53
C GLY A 216 30.27 -10.97 -37.84
N MET A 217 30.33 -10.79 -36.53
CA MET A 217 31.55 -10.96 -35.74
C MET A 217 32.08 -12.41 -35.75
N VAL A 218 31.19 -13.39 -35.83
CA VAL A 218 31.59 -14.81 -35.95
C VAL A 218 32.21 -15.05 -37.36
N HIS A 219 31.62 -14.48 -38.40
CA HIS A 219 32.13 -14.60 -39.76
C HIS A 219 33.51 -13.93 -39.92
N GLU A 220 33.74 -12.82 -39.25
CA GLU A 220 35.04 -12.11 -39.20
C GLU A 220 36.07 -12.77 -38.30
N GLY A 221 35.69 -13.83 -37.55
CA GLY A 221 36.57 -14.54 -36.64
C GLY A 221 36.82 -13.82 -35.31
N GLU A 222 36.11 -12.73 -35.03
CA GLU A 222 36.23 -11.95 -33.77
C GLU A 222 35.53 -12.63 -32.60
N LEU A 223 34.53 -13.49 -32.83
CA LEU A 223 33.76 -14.18 -31.81
C LEU A 223 33.57 -15.66 -32.16
N ALA A 224 33.65 -16.55 -31.17
CA ALA A 224 33.30 -17.95 -31.38
C ALA A 224 31.76 -18.11 -31.39
N ALA A 225 31.23 -19.00 -32.26
CA ALA A 225 29.79 -19.25 -32.34
C ALA A 225 29.17 -19.69 -31.01
N GLU A 226 29.93 -20.48 -30.21
CA GLU A 226 29.53 -20.90 -28.87
C GLU A 226 29.30 -19.71 -27.91
N LYS A 227 30.18 -18.70 -28.00
CA LYS A 227 30.09 -17.47 -27.20
C LYS A 227 28.91 -16.58 -27.60
N LEU A 228 28.53 -16.58 -28.89
CA LEU A 228 27.31 -15.89 -29.33
C LEU A 228 26.07 -16.54 -28.73
N ASN A 229 25.98 -17.87 -28.67
CA ASN A 229 24.87 -18.57 -28.06
C ASN A 229 24.78 -18.32 -26.53
N GLU A 230 25.91 -18.36 -25.83
CA GLU A 230 25.98 -17.99 -24.40
C GLU A 230 25.48 -16.57 -24.19
N PHE A 231 25.92 -15.62 -25.02
CA PHE A 231 25.56 -14.21 -24.94
C PHE A 231 24.04 -14.01 -25.10
N ILE A 232 23.42 -14.67 -26.07
CA ILE A 232 21.97 -14.59 -26.33
C ILE A 232 21.19 -15.11 -25.12
N LEU A 233 21.59 -16.27 -24.55
CA LEU A 233 20.95 -16.84 -23.39
C LEU A 233 21.02 -15.90 -22.17
N TYR A 234 22.20 -15.37 -21.86
CA TYR A 234 22.36 -14.44 -20.76
C TYR A 234 21.58 -13.15 -20.99
N ALA A 235 21.58 -12.59 -22.21
CA ALA A 235 20.82 -11.39 -22.54
C ALA A 235 19.31 -11.58 -22.33
N LEU A 236 18.76 -12.75 -22.65
CA LEU A 236 17.34 -13.10 -22.37
C LEU A 236 17.03 -13.12 -20.88
N PHE A 237 17.89 -13.77 -20.07
CA PHE A 237 17.70 -13.82 -18.62
C PHE A 237 17.77 -12.43 -17.99
N ILE A 238 18.71 -11.59 -18.42
CA ILE A 238 18.85 -10.22 -17.92
C ILE A 238 17.64 -9.37 -18.32
N GLY A 239 17.18 -9.49 -19.58
CA GLY A 239 15.99 -8.79 -20.07
C GLY A 239 14.74 -9.11 -19.25
N GLY A 240 14.54 -10.38 -18.91
CA GLY A 240 13.46 -10.82 -18.02
C GLY A 240 13.57 -10.21 -16.62
N SER A 241 14.79 -10.15 -16.07
CA SER A 241 15.04 -9.57 -14.74
C SER A 241 14.77 -8.06 -14.69
N ILE A 242 15.11 -7.31 -15.74
CA ILE A 242 14.80 -5.87 -15.85
C ILE A 242 13.29 -5.64 -15.84
N GLY A 243 12.53 -6.47 -16.57
CA GLY A 243 11.06 -6.41 -16.55
C GLY A 243 10.47 -6.63 -15.15
N GLY A 244 11.04 -7.55 -14.38
CA GLY A 244 10.67 -7.82 -12.98
C GLY A 244 10.92 -6.62 -12.06
N LEU A 245 12.05 -5.93 -12.20
CA LEU A 245 12.39 -4.76 -11.38
C LEU A 245 11.39 -3.61 -11.48
N ALA A 246 10.73 -3.43 -12.63
CA ALA A 246 9.68 -2.41 -12.78
C ALA A 246 8.47 -2.69 -11.88
N ASN A 247 8.07 -3.96 -11.73
CA ASN A 247 7.00 -4.37 -10.82
C ASN A 247 7.41 -4.19 -9.36
N VAL A 248 8.65 -4.54 -9.02
CA VAL A 248 9.22 -4.34 -7.69
C VAL A 248 9.19 -2.86 -7.29
N TYR A 249 9.56 -1.95 -8.20
CA TYR A 249 9.48 -0.52 -7.95
C TYR A 249 8.06 -0.05 -7.64
N ALA A 250 7.06 -0.54 -8.38
CA ALA A 250 5.65 -0.20 -8.11
C ALA A 250 5.17 -0.71 -6.74
N GLN A 251 5.61 -1.90 -6.32
CA GLN A 251 5.31 -2.46 -5.00
C GLN A 251 6.00 -1.68 -3.89
N LEU A 252 7.26 -1.27 -4.07
CA LEU A 252 7.97 -0.42 -3.11
C LEU A 252 7.27 0.93 -2.91
N GLN A 253 6.76 1.57 -3.97
CA GLN A 253 6.00 2.82 -3.85
C GLN A 253 4.71 2.65 -3.03
N LYS A 254 4.01 1.52 -3.19
CA LYS A 254 2.84 1.21 -2.35
C LYS A 254 3.23 0.99 -0.89
N ALA A 255 4.34 0.30 -0.65
CA ALA A 255 4.82 0.05 0.70
C ALA A 255 5.24 1.34 1.42
N ILE A 256 5.88 2.28 0.71
CA ILE A 256 6.21 3.61 1.26
C ILE A 256 4.93 4.30 1.72
N GLY A 257 3.89 4.36 0.88
CA GLY A 257 2.61 4.96 1.25
C GLY A 257 1.94 4.26 2.45
N ALA A 258 1.98 2.92 2.50
CA ALA A 258 1.47 2.17 3.65
C ALA A 258 2.27 2.47 4.93
N THR A 259 3.59 2.58 4.81
CA THR A 259 4.49 2.92 5.92
C THR A 259 4.20 4.33 6.45
N GLU A 260 4.09 5.33 5.57
CA GLU A 260 3.72 6.70 5.94
C GLU A 260 2.39 6.75 6.70
N THR A 261 1.39 5.97 6.26
CA THR A 261 0.09 5.88 6.94
C THR A 261 0.21 5.30 8.34
N ILE A 262 0.93 4.17 8.50
CA ILE A 262 1.08 3.50 9.79
C ILE A 262 1.90 4.34 10.78
N PHE A 263 3.03 4.90 10.33
CA PHE A 263 3.84 5.77 11.19
C PHE A 263 3.12 7.08 11.51
N GLY A 264 2.34 7.63 10.56
CA GLY A 264 1.49 8.78 10.85
C GLY A 264 0.42 8.52 11.92
N LEU A 265 -0.05 7.27 12.06
CA LEU A 265 -0.93 6.88 13.16
C LEU A 265 -0.16 6.74 14.49
N LEU A 266 1.08 6.25 14.46
CA LEU A 266 1.94 6.13 15.63
C LEU A 266 2.48 7.49 16.13
N ASP A 267 2.55 8.48 15.27
CA ASP A 267 2.99 9.85 15.61
C ASP A 267 1.84 10.72 16.19
N GLU A 268 0.59 10.24 16.16
CA GLU A 268 -0.53 10.96 16.78
C GLU A 268 -0.34 11.05 18.30
N THR A 269 -0.69 12.18 18.90
CA THR A 269 -0.51 12.40 20.34
C THR A 269 -1.50 11.57 21.16
N VAL A 270 -0.98 10.78 22.10
CA VAL A 270 -1.81 10.03 23.04
C VAL A 270 -2.41 10.95 24.09
N GLU A 271 -3.59 10.59 24.57
CA GLU A 271 -4.33 11.39 25.58
C GLU A 271 -3.73 11.25 26.97
N MET A 272 -3.26 10.06 27.33
CA MET A 272 -2.68 9.75 28.64
C MET A 272 -1.44 8.85 28.46
N GLU A 273 -0.37 9.17 29.17
CA GLU A 273 0.68 8.17 29.41
C GLU A 273 0.11 7.04 30.28
N PRO A 274 0.48 5.77 30.02
CA PRO A 274 0.03 4.65 30.85
C PRO A 274 0.46 4.89 32.29
N VAL A 275 -0.50 4.98 33.21
CA VAL A 275 -0.24 5.10 34.64
C VAL A 275 0.45 3.81 35.08
N GLN A 276 1.71 3.86 35.42
CA GLN A 276 2.52 2.70 35.83
C GLN A 276 2.24 2.22 37.24
N ALA A 277 1.47 2.96 38.02
CA ALA A 277 1.11 2.58 39.38
C ALA A 277 -0.41 2.54 39.53
N PRO A 278 -0.97 1.57 40.33
CA PRO A 278 -2.37 1.64 40.69
C PRO A 278 -2.57 2.95 41.46
N ALA A 279 -3.33 3.87 40.88
CA ALA A 279 -3.75 5.05 41.59
C ALA A 279 -4.50 4.59 42.88
N ALA A 280 -4.14 5.14 44.03
CA ALA A 280 -4.92 4.92 45.24
C ALA A 280 -6.37 5.27 44.91
N ALA A 281 -7.32 4.42 45.30
CA ALA A 281 -8.73 4.65 45.05
C ALA A 281 -9.10 6.05 45.61
N ILE A 282 -9.36 7.00 44.69
CA ILE A 282 -9.80 8.33 45.09
C ILE A 282 -11.29 8.22 45.37
N GLU A 283 -11.67 8.37 46.62
CA GLU A 283 -13.10 8.52 46.98
C GLU A 283 -13.60 9.83 46.37
N ILE A 284 -14.49 9.73 45.39
CA ILE A 284 -15.14 10.90 44.81
C ILE A 284 -16.22 11.37 45.79
N GLY A 285 -15.96 12.46 46.49
CA GLY A 285 -16.90 13.03 47.46
C GLY A 285 -17.94 13.95 46.85
N SER A 286 -17.51 14.85 45.96
CA SER A 286 -18.43 15.75 45.25
C SER A 286 -17.91 16.02 43.83
N ILE A 287 -18.83 16.30 42.93
CA ILE A 287 -18.55 16.70 41.54
C ILE A 287 -19.25 18.02 41.26
N ALA A 288 -18.52 19.02 40.74
CA ALA A 288 -19.14 20.26 40.31
C ALA A 288 -18.65 20.69 38.93
N MET A 289 -19.55 21.28 38.17
CA MET A 289 -19.26 22.01 36.92
C MET A 289 -19.66 23.46 37.14
N ASN A 290 -18.77 24.40 36.82
CA ASN A 290 -18.98 25.84 36.94
C ASN A 290 -18.83 26.52 35.57
N GLU A 291 -19.91 27.08 35.07
CA GLU A 291 -19.99 27.83 33.80
C GLU A 291 -19.38 27.10 32.59
N VAL A 292 -19.52 25.75 32.57
CA VAL A 292 -18.92 24.92 31.52
C VAL A 292 -19.58 25.21 30.19
N LYS A 293 -18.72 25.59 29.19
CA LYS A 293 -19.07 25.70 27.77
C LYS A 293 -18.30 24.64 27.00
N PHE A 294 -18.96 24.04 26.03
CA PHE A 294 -18.35 22.98 25.24
C PHE A 294 -18.92 22.92 23.82
N SER A 295 -18.02 22.76 22.84
CA SER A 295 -18.32 22.40 21.46
C SER A 295 -17.52 21.17 21.08
N TYR A 296 -18.09 20.26 20.29
CA TYR A 296 -17.31 19.12 19.78
C TYR A 296 -16.24 19.60 18.80
N PRO A 297 -15.01 19.02 18.82
CA PRO A 297 -13.94 19.38 17.88
C PRO A 297 -14.33 19.29 16.41
N THR A 298 -15.24 18.37 16.07
CA THR A 298 -15.78 18.20 14.70
C THR A 298 -16.77 19.31 14.28
N ARG A 299 -17.29 20.10 15.24
CA ARG A 299 -18.23 21.22 15.03
C ARG A 299 -17.98 22.32 16.05
N ALA A 300 -16.80 22.89 15.99
CA ALA A 300 -16.38 23.94 16.95
C ALA A 300 -17.26 25.22 16.89
N ASP A 301 -17.93 25.46 15.78
CA ASP A 301 -18.86 26.56 15.55
C ASP A 301 -20.23 26.39 16.23
N VAL A 302 -20.56 25.20 16.74
CA VAL A 302 -21.87 24.89 17.34
C VAL A 302 -21.72 24.58 18.83
N PRO A 303 -21.98 25.56 19.73
CA PRO A 303 -21.90 25.32 21.17
C PRO A 303 -23.02 24.38 21.62
N VAL A 304 -22.63 23.24 22.19
CA VAL A 304 -23.55 22.22 22.75
C VAL A 304 -23.90 22.57 24.20
N LEU A 305 -22.90 22.95 25.00
CA LEU A 305 -23.10 23.50 26.34
C LEU A 305 -22.70 24.99 26.31
N LYS A 306 -23.62 25.86 26.74
CA LYS A 306 -23.43 27.30 26.65
C LYS A 306 -22.94 27.95 27.94
N SER A 307 -23.28 27.40 29.09
CA SER A 307 -22.84 27.75 30.44
C SER A 307 -23.58 26.84 31.38
N LEU A 308 -23.03 25.67 31.67
CA LEU A 308 -23.63 24.68 32.52
C LEU A 308 -22.98 24.76 33.91
N SER A 309 -23.81 24.90 34.97
CA SER A 309 -23.35 24.84 36.34
C SER A 309 -24.22 23.90 37.11
N PHE A 310 -23.62 22.98 37.87
CA PHE A 310 -24.28 22.15 38.85
C PHE A 310 -23.27 21.66 39.90
N ASN A 311 -23.79 21.29 41.08
CA ASN A 311 -23.02 20.63 42.12
C ASN A 311 -23.73 19.34 42.55
N LEU A 312 -22.98 18.22 42.57
CA LEU A 312 -23.44 16.90 42.97
C LEU A 312 -22.68 16.49 44.24
N PRO A 313 -23.24 16.66 45.43
CA PRO A 313 -22.63 16.18 46.67
C PRO A 313 -22.53 14.65 46.74
N GLN A 314 -21.62 14.17 47.56
CA GLN A 314 -21.43 12.73 47.79
C GLN A 314 -22.74 12.03 48.21
N GLY A 315 -23.00 10.86 47.65
CA GLY A 315 -24.17 10.04 47.96
C GLY A 315 -25.49 10.50 47.35
N GLN A 316 -25.48 11.61 46.60
CA GLN A 316 -26.68 12.11 45.89
C GLN A 316 -26.74 11.61 44.46
N THR A 317 -27.95 11.57 43.91
CA THR A 317 -28.21 11.22 42.49
C THR A 317 -28.78 12.45 41.81
N LEU A 318 -28.16 12.84 40.67
CA LEU A 318 -28.62 13.92 39.81
C LEU A 318 -29.24 13.36 38.53
N ALA A 319 -30.49 13.69 38.28
CA ALA A 319 -31.16 13.33 37.03
C ALA A 319 -31.00 14.45 35.97
N LEU A 320 -30.42 14.12 34.84
CA LEU A 320 -30.31 15.02 33.68
C LEU A 320 -31.54 14.85 32.78
N VAL A 321 -32.42 15.85 32.76
CA VAL A 321 -33.65 15.87 31.99
C VAL A 321 -33.65 16.98 30.94
N GLY A 322 -34.29 16.77 29.81
CA GLY A 322 -34.38 17.75 28.77
C GLY A 322 -34.66 17.17 27.38
N ARG A 323 -34.88 18.03 26.37
CA ARG A 323 -35.18 17.65 25.01
C ARG A 323 -34.05 16.85 24.37
N SER A 324 -34.36 16.07 23.32
CA SER A 324 -33.28 15.44 22.52
C SER A 324 -32.33 16.50 21.96
N GLY A 325 -31.03 16.25 21.99
CA GLY A 325 -30.01 17.22 21.55
C GLY A 325 -29.65 18.30 22.56
N SER A 326 -30.17 18.29 23.80
CA SER A 326 -29.86 19.31 24.82
C SER A 326 -28.50 19.12 25.54
N GLY A 327 -27.63 18.22 25.08
CA GLY A 327 -26.30 18.03 25.65
C GLY A 327 -26.19 17.03 26.80
N LYS A 328 -27.24 16.27 27.16
CA LYS A 328 -27.20 15.29 28.26
C LYS A 328 -26.10 14.25 28.15
N SER A 329 -25.96 13.63 26.97
CA SER A 329 -24.88 12.68 26.68
C SER A 329 -23.51 13.36 26.65
N THR A 330 -23.44 14.61 26.27
CA THR A 330 -22.22 15.41 26.29
C THR A 330 -21.73 15.63 27.72
N ILE A 331 -22.63 15.93 28.64
CA ILE A 331 -22.30 16.04 30.09
C ILE A 331 -21.67 14.75 30.60
N ALA A 332 -22.28 13.57 30.29
CA ALA A 332 -21.73 12.29 30.67
C ALA A 332 -20.33 12.04 30.05
N SER A 333 -20.13 12.41 28.78
CA SER A 333 -18.84 12.29 28.11
C SER A 333 -17.76 13.18 28.74
N LEU A 334 -18.11 14.40 29.17
CA LEU A 334 -17.20 15.31 29.89
C LEU A 334 -16.86 14.79 31.29
N LEU A 335 -17.86 14.24 32.02
CA LEU A 335 -17.63 13.61 33.32
C LEU A 335 -16.67 12.41 33.24
N MET A 336 -16.71 11.65 32.16
CA MET A 336 -15.77 10.56 31.86
C MET A 336 -14.43 11.04 31.27
N ARG A 337 -14.25 12.35 31.10
CA ARG A 337 -13.07 12.98 30.51
C ARG A 337 -12.74 12.52 29.09
N PHE A 338 -13.76 12.14 28.32
CA PHE A 338 -13.55 11.83 26.88
C PHE A 338 -13.15 13.08 26.05
N TYR A 339 -13.40 14.27 26.62
CA TYR A 339 -12.99 15.54 26.07
C TYR A 339 -12.51 16.44 27.22
N THR A 340 -11.33 17.00 27.09
CA THR A 340 -10.68 17.84 28.13
C THR A 340 -10.65 19.31 27.74
N ASP A 341 -10.83 19.63 26.46
CA ASP A 341 -10.86 21.00 25.94
C ASP A 341 -12.25 21.62 26.14
N LEU A 342 -12.44 22.29 27.29
CA LEU A 342 -13.68 22.97 27.68
C LEU A 342 -13.36 24.34 28.30
N GLU A 343 -14.29 25.29 28.16
CA GLU A 343 -14.27 26.55 28.92
C GLU A 343 -15.07 26.36 30.22
N GLY A 344 -14.65 27.01 31.29
CA GLY A 344 -15.20 26.85 32.61
C GLY A 344 -14.40 25.91 33.48
N GLU A 345 -14.96 25.44 34.60
CA GLU A 345 -14.26 24.63 35.57
C GLU A 345 -15.02 23.33 35.88
N PHE A 346 -14.28 22.21 35.86
CA PHE A 346 -14.76 20.91 36.32
C PHE A 346 -13.96 20.49 37.54
N THR A 347 -14.64 20.28 38.68
CA THR A 347 -13.97 19.91 39.93
C THR A 347 -14.49 18.60 40.50
N ALA A 348 -13.57 17.81 41.06
CA ALA A 348 -13.87 16.65 41.89
C ALA A 348 -13.25 16.85 43.28
N ASN A 349 -14.03 16.72 44.33
CA ASN A 349 -13.62 17.03 45.73
C ASN A 349 -13.04 18.44 45.91
N GLY A 350 -13.48 19.42 45.11
CA GLY A 350 -12.98 20.78 45.13
C GLY A 350 -11.63 20.98 44.45
N ALA A 351 -11.04 19.96 43.90
CA ALA A 351 -9.85 20.07 43.06
C ALA A 351 -10.24 20.11 41.57
N SER A 352 -9.62 21.01 40.78
CA SER A 352 -9.80 21.03 39.33
C SER A 352 -9.27 19.74 38.70
N VAL A 353 -10.03 19.16 37.78
CA VAL A 353 -9.76 17.84 37.20
C VAL A 353 -9.37 17.97 35.72
#